data_2bd6557268e6ae1f4eb0bfb7f9dc41d9
#
_entry.id   2bd6557268e6ae1f4eb0bfb7f9dc41d9
#
_cell.length_a   1.000
_cell.length_b   1.000
_cell.length_c   1.000
_cell.angle_alpha   90.00
_cell.angle_beta   90.00
_cell.angle_gamma   90.00
#
_symmetry.space_group_name_H-M   'P 1'
#
loop_
_entity.id
_entity.type
_entity.pdbx_description
1 polymer ?
#
loop_
_entity_poly.entity_id
_entity_poly.type
_entity_poly.pdbx_seq_one_letter_code
_entity_poly.pdbx_strand_id
1 'polypeptide(L)'
;ASDVYKRQHYVRIGLEDGGRLVCGGRRPDDPQLKDGFFYEPTVFADMQPHMRLAREEVFGPILSVFKWSDEDALFEAVNDVDFGLTGAIWTRDLVTAHRAVRRIQTGYVWINNSSQHFMGAPFGGVKQSGIGREECFSELLEFTYSKNVNLKLG
;
A
#
# COMPACT_ATOMS: atom_id res chain seq x y z
N ALA A 1 5.58 0.86 22.15
CA ALA A 1 5.33 -0.52 22.65
C ALA A 1 4.21 -1.22 21.86
N SER A 2 3.05 -0.58 21.62
CA SER A 2 1.93 -1.19 20.90
C SER A 2 2.30 -1.69 19.50
N ASP A 3 3.15 -0.96 18.76
CA ASP A 3 3.54 -1.30 17.40
C ASP A 3 4.38 -2.57 17.27
N VAL A 4 5.27 -2.85 18.22
CA VAL A 4 6.06 -4.08 18.22
C VAL A 4 5.14 -5.28 18.45
N TYR A 5 4.20 -5.18 19.41
CA TYR A 5 3.22 -6.23 19.65
C TYR A 5 2.29 -6.48 18.46
N LYS A 6 1.89 -5.41 17.76
CA LYS A 6 1.10 -5.53 16.53
C LYS A 6 1.87 -6.31 15.46
N ARG A 7 3.15 -6.01 15.25
CA ARG A 7 3.99 -6.72 14.27
C ARG A 7 4.19 -8.19 14.65
N GLN A 8 4.45 -8.48 15.92
CA GLN A 8 4.53 -9.86 16.41
C GLN A 8 3.21 -10.62 16.21
N HIS A 9 2.08 -9.95 16.40
CA HIS A 9 0.76 -10.53 16.16
C HIS A 9 0.58 -10.90 14.68
N TYR A 10 0.93 -10.00 13.75
CA TYR A 10 0.82 -10.28 12.32
C TYR A 10 1.80 -11.37 11.85
N VAL A 11 2.99 -11.46 12.43
CA VAL A 11 3.90 -12.59 12.15
C VAL A 11 3.27 -13.92 12.57
N ARG A 12 2.62 -13.98 13.73
CA ARG A 12 1.88 -15.19 14.14
C ARG A 12 0.75 -15.52 13.17
N ILE A 13 -0.05 -14.54 12.77
CA ILE A 13 -1.11 -14.71 11.78
C ILE A 13 -0.53 -15.28 10.47
N GLY A 14 0.56 -14.72 9.97
CA GLY A 14 1.17 -15.19 8.73
C GLY A 14 1.65 -16.65 8.81
N LEU A 15 2.16 -17.07 9.96
CA LEU A 15 2.55 -18.47 10.20
C LEU A 15 1.33 -19.39 10.35
N GLU A 16 0.31 -18.96 11.10
CA GLU A 16 -0.93 -19.71 11.32
C GLU A 16 -1.71 -19.90 10.00
N ASP A 17 -1.71 -18.90 9.13
CA ASP A 17 -2.32 -18.96 7.79
C ASP A 17 -1.53 -19.86 6.81
N GLY A 18 -0.32 -20.30 7.19
CA GLY A 18 0.51 -21.18 6.37
C GLY A 18 1.51 -20.47 5.46
N GLY A 19 1.71 -19.18 5.62
CA GLY A 19 2.77 -18.43 4.96
C GLY A 19 4.16 -18.90 5.39
N ARG A 20 5.10 -18.96 4.43
CA ARG A 20 6.47 -19.36 4.72
C ARG A 20 7.32 -18.15 5.09
N LEU A 21 7.72 -18.05 6.37
CA LEU A 21 8.65 -17.02 6.83
C LEU A 21 10.04 -17.25 6.19
N VAL A 22 10.51 -16.26 5.44
CA VAL A 22 11.81 -16.29 4.76
C VAL A 22 12.90 -15.66 5.61
N CYS A 23 12.61 -14.51 6.23
CA CYS A 23 13.53 -13.81 7.13
C CYS A 23 12.76 -12.88 8.09
N GLY A 24 13.44 -12.42 9.14
CA GLY A 24 12.88 -11.51 10.14
C GLY A 24 11.90 -12.20 11.10
N GLY A 25 10.77 -11.55 11.35
CA GLY A 25 9.72 -12.07 12.23
C GLY A 25 10.01 -11.88 13.72
N ARG A 26 11.05 -11.13 14.08
CA ARG A 26 11.51 -10.94 15.45
C ARG A 26 12.14 -9.58 15.70
N ARG A 27 12.40 -9.28 16.94
CA ARG A 27 13.26 -8.16 17.31
C ARG A 27 14.72 -8.52 17.01
N PRO A 28 15.57 -7.52 16.66
CA PRO A 28 17.01 -7.75 16.53
C PRO A 28 17.63 -8.29 17.82
N ASP A 29 18.60 -9.20 17.66
CA ASP A 29 19.35 -9.75 18.80
C ASP A 29 20.50 -8.82 19.26
N ASP A 30 20.74 -7.70 18.55
CA ASP A 30 21.77 -6.73 18.89
C ASP A 30 21.49 -6.08 20.25
N PRO A 31 22.40 -6.20 21.25
CA PRO A 31 22.24 -5.60 22.56
C PRO A 31 22.07 -4.07 22.54
N GLN A 32 22.60 -3.40 21.52
CA GLN A 32 22.48 -1.95 21.36
C GLN A 32 21.07 -1.53 20.97
N LEU A 33 20.28 -2.44 20.41
CA LEU A 33 18.91 -2.18 19.94
C LEU A 33 17.83 -2.69 20.91
N LYS A 34 18.22 -3.36 22.00
CA LYS A 34 17.28 -4.05 22.90
C LYS A 34 16.24 -3.14 23.55
N ASP A 35 16.61 -1.90 23.86
CA ASP A 35 15.76 -0.92 24.55
C ASP A 35 14.91 -0.07 23.59
N GLY A 36 15.12 -0.23 22.25
CA GLY A 36 14.36 0.47 21.22
C GLY A 36 13.17 -0.34 20.68
N PHE A 37 12.35 0.31 19.84
CA PHE A 37 11.20 -0.31 19.18
C PHE A 37 11.55 -0.90 17.81
N PHE A 38 12.71 -1.51 17.71
CA PHE A 38 13.21 -2.12 16.48
C PHE A 38 12.52 -3.46 16.20
N TYR A 39 12.31 -3.74 14.92
CA TYR A 39 11.78 -4.99 14.40
C TYR A 39 12.47 -5.32 13.09
N GLU A 40 12.89 -6.56 12.90
CA GLU A 40 13.59 -6.96 11.68
C GLU A 40 12.67 -6.87 10.46
N PRO A 41 13.18 -6.42 9.28
CA PRO A 41 12.47 -6.58 8.03
C PRO A 41 12.07 -8.04 7.84
N THR A 42 10.80 -8.26 7.58
CA THR A 42 10.17 -9.59 7.60
C THR A 42 9.59 -9.90 6.24
N VAL A 43 9.88 -11.07 5.70
CA VAL A 43 9.37 -11.51 4.40
C VAL A 43 8.66 -12.85 4.55
N PHE A 44 7.41 -12.90 4.11
CA PHE A 44 6.64 -14.12 3.91
C PHE A 44 6.56 -14.45 2.42
N ALA A 45 6.82 -15.70 2.07
CA ALA A 45 6.63 -16.24 0.72
C ALA A 45 5.54 -17.31 0.71
N ASP A 46 5.18 -17.71 -0.51
CA ASP A 46 4.12 -18.71 -0.77
C ASP A 46 2.75 -18.30 -0.20
N MET A 47 2.54 -16.97 -0.11
CA MET A 47 1.28 -16.39 0.36
C MET A 47 0.14 -16.65 -0.62
N GLN A 48 -1.07 -16.69 -0.09
CA GLN A 48 -2.30 -16.82 -0.88
C GLN A 48 -3.21 -15.59 -0.66
N PRO A 49 -4.01 -15.17 -1.67
CA PRO A 49 -4.83 -13.96 -1.59
C PRO A 49 -5.86 -13.95 -0.44
N HIS A 50 -6.30 -15.12 0.03
CA HIS A 50 -7.28 -15.24 1.13
C HIS A 50 -6.68 -15.12 2.53
N MET A 51 -5.35 -15.15 2.66
CA MET A 51 -4.66 -15.06 3.96
C MET A 51 -4.81 -13.66 4.55
N ARG A 52 -5.02 -13.56 5.85
CA ARG A 52 -5.23 -12.29 6.55
C ARG A 52 -4.06 -11.33 6.37
N LEU A 53 -2.82 -11.83 6.46
CA LEU A 53 -1.61 -11.02 6.26
C LEU A 53 -1.53 -10.41 4.86
N ALA A 54 -2.22 -10.98 3.87
CA ALA A 54 -2.30 -10.48 2.51
C ALA A 54 -3.39 -9.42 2.30
N ARG A 55 -4.40 -9.39 3.17
CA ARG A 55 -5.60 -8.57 3.02
C ARG A 55 -5.66 -7.39 3.98
N GLU A 56 -5.04 -7.52 5.15
CA GLU A 56 -5.07 -6.51 6.20
C GLU A 56 -3.87 -5.55 6.10
N GLU A 57 -4.08 -4.30 6.48
CA GLU A 57 -3.00 -3.31 6.53
C GLU A 57 -2.14 -3.53 7.78
N VAL A 58 -0.98 -4.12 7.59
CA VAL A 58 -0.06 -4.44 8.68
C VAL A 58 0.58 -3.19 9.30
N PHE A 59 0.87 -2.21 8.49
CA PHE A 59 1.57 -0.96 8.87
C PHE A 59 2.90 -1.23 9.60
N GLY A 60 3.78 -2.01 8.95
CA GLY A 60 5.06 -2.42 9.51
C GLY A 60 5.99 -3.05 8.46
N PRO A 61 7.24 -3.38 8.83
CA PRO A 61 8.23 -3.90 7.91
C PRO A 61 7.99 -5.39 7.58
N ILE A 62 6.80 -5.72 7.11
CA ILE A 62 6.39 -7.08 6.75
C ILE A 62 5.93 -7.08 5.30
N LEU A 63 6.54 -7.93 4.48
CA LEU A 63 6.25 -8.10 3.05
C LEU A 63 5.65 -9.48 2.80
N SER A 64 4.51 -9.52 2.12
CA SER A 64 3.88 -10.74 1.61
C SER A 64 4.19 -10.92 0.13
N VAL A 65 4.75 -12.07 -0.25
CA VAL A 65 5.18 -12.38 -1.62
C VAL A 65 4.32 -13.48 -2.20
N PHE A 66 3.76 -13.22 -3.38
CA PHE A 66 2.92 -14.12 -4.14
C PHE A 66 3.59 -14.49 -5.45
N LYS A 67 3.46 -15.74 -5.86
CA LYS A 67 3.76 -16.17 -7.23
C LYS A 67 2.49 -16.11 -8.05
N TRP A 68 2.61 -15.71 -9.29
CA TRP A 68 1.52 -15.71 -10.25
C TRP A 68 1.99 -16.24 -11.62
N SER A 69 1.08 -16.77 -12.40
CA SER A 69 1.32 -17.27 -13.76
C SER A 69 0.22 -16.86 -14.74
N ASP A 70 -0.91 -16.43 -14.22
CA ASP A 70 -2.06 -15.94 -14.99
C ASP A 70 -2.29 -14.46 -14.64
N GLU A 71 -2.31 -13.60 -15.67
CA GLU A 71 -2.42 -12.15 -15.49
C GLU A 71 -3.83 -11.73 -15.04
N ASP A 72 -4.88 -12.44 -15.45
CA ASP A 72 -6.23 -12.11 -15.06
C ASP A 72 -6.45 -12.44 -13.58
N ALA A 73 -6.03 -13.61 -13.15
CA ALA A 73 -6.06 -14.00 -11.74
C ALA A 73 -5.19 -13.08 -10.86
N LEU A 74 -4.04 -12.59 -11.37
CA LEU A 74 -3.23 -11.61 -10.66
C LEU A 74 -4.01 -10.32 -10.37
N PHE A 75 -4.67 -9.74 -11.38
CA PHE A 75 -5.40 -8.49 -11.19
C PHE A 75 -6.68 -8.67 -10.36
N GLU A 76 -7.32 -9.83 -10.43
CA GLU A 76 -8.40 -10.17 -9.51
C GLU A 76 -7.89 -10.15 -8.06
N ALA A 77 -6.80 -10.86 -7.77
CA ALA A 77 -6.22 -10.91 -6.44
C ALA A 77 -5.71 -9.56 -5.92
N VAL A 78 -5.01 -8.79 -6.76
CA VAL A 78 -4.50 -7.45 -6.40
C VAL A 78 -5.64 -6.48 -6.09
N ASN A 79 -6.76 -6.60 -6.79
CA ASN A 79 -7.92 -5.72 -6.60
C ASN A 79 -8.91 -6.22 -5.54
N ASP A 80 -8.82 -7.48 -5.09
CA ASP A 80 -9.69 -8.07 -4.07
C ASP A 80 -9.22 -7.73 -2.65
N VAL A 81 -8.94 -6.45 -2.39
CA VAL A 81 -8.63 -5.90 -1.07
C VAL A 81 -9.39 -4.59 -0.87
N ASP A 82 -9.63 -4.23 0.38
CA ASP A 82 -10.39 -3.02 0.74
C ASP A 82 -9.61 -1.71 0.48
N PHE A 83 -8.33 -1.82 0.24
CA PHE A 83 -7.41 -0.69 0.07
C PHE A 83 -6.97 -0.51 -1.38
N GLY A 84 -6.60 0.72 -1.72
CA GLY A 84 -6.10 1.07 -3.05
C GLY A 84 -5.35 2.39 -3.04
N LEU A 85 -4.29 2.51 -2.21
CA LEU A 85 -3.51 3.74 -2.14
C LEU A 85 -2.53 3.82 -3.30
N THR A 86 -1.58 2.91 -3.34
CA THR A 86 -0.50 2.94 -4.33
C THR A 86 -0.26 1.58 -4.96
N GLY A 87 0.36 1.59 -6.16
CA GLY A 87 0.87 0.41 -6.82
C GLY A 87 2.17 0.69 -7.55
N ALA A 88 3.02 -0.30 -7.71
CA ALA A 88 4.24 -0.22 -8.51
C ALA A 88 4.30 -1.39 -9.49
N ILE A 89 4.63 -1.09 -10.75
CA ILE A 89 4.71 -2.06 -11.84
C ILE A 89 6.12 -2.06 -12.38
N TRP A 90 6.75 -3.22 -12.41
CA TRP A 90 8.11 -3.39 -12.89
C TRP A 90 8.12 -4.22 -14.18
N THR A 91 8.38 -3.58 -15.33
CA THR A 91 8.42 -4.23 -16.63
C THR A 91 9.26 -3.42 -17.62
N ARG A 92 9.82 -4.09 -18.62
CA ARG A 92 10.48 -3.45 -19.76
C ARG A 92 9.53 -3.26 -20.96
N ASP A 93 8.37 -3.87 -20.92
CA ASP A 93 7.37 -3.75 -21.97
C ASP A 93 6.34 -2.64 -21.66
N LEU A 94 6.35 -1.61 -22.47
CA LEU A 94 5.48 -0.45 -22.31
C LEU A 94 3.99 -0.80 -22.46
N VAL A 95 3.66 -1.74 -23.35
CA VAL A 95 2.28 -2.19 -23.56
C VAL A 95 1.76 -2.87 -22.31
N THR A 96 2.55 -3.75 -21.71
CA THR A 96 2.23 -4.41 -20.45
C THR A 96 2.10 -3.39 -19.30
N ALA A 97 3.01 -2.40 -19.22
CA ALA A 97 2.92 -1.34 -18.22
C ALA A 97 1.57 -0.60 -18.29
N HIS A 98 1.19 -0.12 -19.48
CA HIS A 98 -0.06 0.61 -19.67
C HIS A 98 -1.30 -0.26 -19.46
N ARG A 99 -1.26 -1.54 -19.84
CA ARG A 99 -2.34 -2.48 -19.57
C ARG A 99 -2.52 -2.68 -18.07
N ALA A 100 -1.44 -2.88 -17.33
CA ALA A 100 -1.45 -3.06 -15.89
C ALA A 100 -1.98 -1.83 -15.15
N VAL A 101 -1.54 -0.62 -15.53
CA VAL A 101 -2.03 0.65 -14.95
C VAL A 101 -3.54 0.79 -15.07
N ARG A 102 -4.13 0.35 -16.18
CA ARG A 102 -5.59 0.43 -16.36
C ARG A 102 -6.37 -0.59 -15.53
N ARG A 103 -5.72 -1.67 -15.13
CA ARG A 103 -6.37 -2.78 -14.41
C ARG A 103 -6.24 -2.66 -12.89
N ILE A 104 -5.15 -2.08 -12.39
CA ILE A 104 -4.93 -1.94 -10.95
C ILE A 104 -5.82 -0.84 -10.37
N GLN A 105 -6.51 -1.14 -9.28
CA GLN A 105 -7.42 -0.22 -8.59
C GLN A 105 -6.70 0.49 -7.45
N THR A 106 -5.78 1.36 -7.79
CA THR A 106 -5.07 2.24 -6.85
C THR A 106 -5.10 3.68 -7.33
N GLY A 107 -4.96 4.62 -6.41
CA GLY A 107 -5.02 6.04 -6.75
C GLY A 107 -3.72 6.61 -7.29
N TYR A 108 -2.58 5.96 -7.00
CA TYR A 108 -1.27 6.37 -7.50
C TYR A 108 -0.47 5.15 -7.98
N VAL A 109 0.13 5.24 -9.15
CA VAL A 109 0.86 4.11 -9.75
C VAL A 109 2.22 4.55 -10.27
N TRP A 110 3.26 3.81 -9.89
CA TRP A 110 4.59 3.95 -10.47
C TRP A 110 4.88 2.87 -11.51
N ILE A 111 5.67 3.20 -12.50
CA ILE A 111 6.25 2.25 -13.44
C ILE A 111 7.76 2.30 -13.28
N ASN A 112 8.37 1.14 -12.98
CA ASN A 112 9.81 0.98 -12.73
C ASN A 112 10.36 1.93 -11.66
N ASN A 113 9.53 2.31 -10.71
CA ASN A 113 9.83 3.20 -9.60
C ASN A 113 8.91 2.85 -8.40
N SER A 114 9.20 3.41 -7.23
CA SER A 114 8.33 3.38 -6.06
C SER A 114 8.69 4.52 -5.11
N SER A 115 7.73 4.96 -4.33
CA SER A 115 7.91 5.92 -3.22
C SER A 115 8.46 7.30 -3.60
N GLN A 116 8.59 7.63 -4.89
CA GLN A 116 8.96 8.95 -5.34
C GLN A 116 7.71 9.74 -5.70
N HIS A 117 7.50 10.87 -5.04
CA HIS A 117 6.39 11.77 -5.31
C HIS A 117 6.82 12.89 -6.25
N PHE A 118 5.89 13.35 -7.07
CA PHE A 118 6.10 14.46 -7.98
C PHE A 118 5.18 15.61 -7.58
N MET A 119 5.76 16.73 -7.22
CA MET A 119 4.99 17.93 -6.85
C MET A 119 4.02 18.33 -7.95
N GLY A 120 2.75 18.49 -7.59
CA GLY A 120 1.67 18.79 -8.54
C GLY A 120 0.98 17.56 -9.14
N ALA A 121 1.51 16.35 -8.94
CA ALA A 121 0.82 15.11 -9.29
C ALA A 121 -0.10 14.69 -8.13
N PRO A 122 -1.43 14.56 -8.35
CA PRO A 122 -2.37 14.23 -7.29
C PRO A 122 -2.03 12.90 -6.62
N PHE A 123 -1.69 12.92 -5.32
CA PHE A 123 -1.47 11.73 -4.50
C PHE A 123 -2.73 11.41 -3.68
N GLY A 124 -3.12 10.16 -3.63
CA GLY A 124 -4.24 9.70 -2.82
C GLY A 124 -4.78 8.35 -3.28
N GLY A 125 -5.62 7.76 -2.45
CA GLY A 125 -6.16 6.42 -2.65
C GLY A 125 -7.54 6.38 -3.29
N VAL A 126 -7.97 5.15 -3.50
CA VAL A 126 -9.35 4.77 -3.78
C VAL A 126 -9.81 3.75 -2.74
N LYS A 127 -11.06 3.31 -2.78
CA LYS A 127 -11.64 2.39 -1.80
C LYS A 127 -11.48 2.95 -0.38
N GLN A 128 -11.10 2.13 0.60
CA GLN A 128 -10.91 2.57 2.00
C GLN A 128 -9.58 3.32 2.25
N SER A 129 -8.73 3.48 1.23
CA SER A 129 -7.51 4.28 1.37
C SER A 129 -7.73 5.79 1.32
N GLY A 130 -8.96 6.25 1.10
CA GLY A 130 -9.32 7.66 1.22
C GLY A 130 -10.05 8.21 0.00
N ILE A 131 -10.49 9.47 0.11
CA ILE A 131 -11.34 10.16 -0.90
C ILE A 131 -10.71 11.43 -1.46
N GLY A 132 -9.77 12.06 -0.79
CA GLY A 132 -9.12 13.29 -1.23
C GLY A 132 -7.91 13.02 -2.14
N ARG A 133 -7.28 14.12 -2.55
CA ARG A 133 -5.98 14.08 -3.23
C ARG A 133 -5.09 15.16 -2.62
N GLU A 134 -3.86 14.79 -2.31
CA GLU A 134 -2.82 15.64 -1.76
C GLU A 134 -1.79 16.03 -2.83
N GLU A 135 -0.86 16.90 -2.51
CA GLU A 135 0.28 17.30 -3.33
C GLU A 135 -0.10 17.97 -4.67
N CYS A 136 -1.30 18.51 -4.79
CA CYS A 136 -1.80 19.12 -6.03
C CYS A 136 -2.63 20.39 -5.78
N PHE A 137 -2.96 21.09 -6.86
CA PHE A 137 -3.75 22.32 -6.79
C PHE A 137 -5.15 22.11 -6.22
N SER A 138 -5.77 20.96 -6.46
CA SER A 138 -7.09 20.64 -5.89
C SER A 138 -7.06 20.55 -4.37
N GLU A 139 -5.98 20.06 -3.76
CA GLU A 139 -5.81 20.09 -2.31
C GLU A 139 -5.86 21.52 -1.77
N LEU A 140 -5.15 22.45 -2.42
CA LEU A 140 -5.18 23.87 -2.02
C LEU A 140 -6.60 24.42 -2.04
N LEU A 141 -7.42 24.02 -3.01
CA LEU A 141 -8.82 24.47 -3.10
C LEU A 141 -9.69 23.90 -1.98
N GLU A 142 -9.37 22.72 -1.42
CA GLU A 142 -10.12 22.14 -0.30
C GLU A 142 -10.00 22.97 1.00
N PHE A 143 -8.95 23.81 1.13
CA PHE A 143 -8.81 24.77 2.23
C PHE A 143 -9.59 26.08 2.01
N THR A 144 -10.37 26.17 0.95
CA THR A 144 -11.16 27.34 0.58
C THR A 144 -12.64 26.97 0.42
N TYR A 145 -13.51 27.96 0.30
CA TYR A 145 -14.89 27.74 -0.07
C TYR A 145 -15.36 28.78 -1.08
N SER A 146 -16.26 28.38 -1.97
CA SER A 146 -16.88 29.29 -2.94
C SER A 146 -17.97 30.11 -2.29
N LYS A 147 -17.98 31.43 -2.54
CA LYS A 147 -19.06 32.33 -2.14
C LYS A 147 -19.67 32.96 -3.37
N ASN A 148 -20.97 32.81 -3.53
CA ASN A 148 -21.72 33.52 -4.57
C ASN A 148 -22.34 34.80 -3.94
N VAL A 149 -22.18 35.92 -4.63
CA VAL A 149 -22.80 37.21 -4.24
C VAL A 149 -23.63 37.70 -5.40
N ASN A 150 -24.95 37.79 -5.18
CA ASN A 150 -25.86 38.39 -6.13
C ASN A 150 -26.29 39.76 -5.60
N LEU A 151 -26.06 40.83 -6.36
CA LEU A 151 -26.50 42.19 -6.05
C LEU A 151 -27.49 42.62 -7.10
N LYS A 152 -28.69 43.00 -6.65
CA LYS A 152 -29.70 43.69 -7.46
C LYS A 152 -29.71 45.15 -7.03
N LEU A 153 -29.31 46.02 -7.93
CA LEU A 153 -29.52 47.47 -7.80
C LEU A 153 -30.94 47.74 -8.33
N GLY A 154 -31.78 48.29 -7.49
CA GLY A 154 -33.23 48.47 -7.65
C GLY A 154 -33.72 49.05 -8.97
#